data_2771d61aad0254638dd3d8fb4032ada3
#
_entry.id   2771d61aad0254638dd3d8fb4032ada3
#
_cell.length_a   1.000
_cell.length_b   1.000
_cell.length_c   1.000
_cell.angle_alpha   90.00
_cell.angle_beta   90.00
_cell.angle_gamma   90.00
#
_symmetry.space_group_name_H-M   'P 1'
#
loop_
_entity.id
_entity.type
_entity.pdbx_description
1 polymer ?
#
loop_
_entity_poly.entity_id
_entity_poly.type
_entity_poly.pdbx_seq_one_letter_code
_entity_poly.pdbx_strand_id
1 'polypeptide(L)'
;MIFPGRLLSAFFASAVVPFGLIAAPAANAQPPRFPDVDSYPAVDLGEYRVIGAHPSMSGWVFSTPGGLTCWDSMIAEIGVSCSGSIPGAQPDMNTVSVSLTGRGQIRRDDTPSEVNEHPLLPAGSKIAPDNGVVCAVLADDALVCRAKKPDSWSKETPDPPDRHYGEHGFVVQPSGSWTY
;
A
#
# COMPACT_ATOMS: atom_id res chain seq x y z
N MET A 1 -94.50 10.97 -2.10
CA MET A 1 -93.99 9.62 -1.96
C MET A 1 -92.48 9.73 -1.79
N ILE A 2 -91.97 9.54 -0.60
CA ILE A 2 -90.64 9.77 -0.16
C ILE A 2 -89.99 8.39 0.12
N PHE A 3 -88.90 8.04 -0.58
CA PHE A 3 -88.13 6.87 -0.26
C PHE A 3 -86.79 7.33 0.29
N PRO A 4 -86.28 6.83 1.44
CA PRO A 4 -85.01 7.17 1.99
C PRO A 4 -83.90 6.23 1.45
N GLY A 5 -82.87 6.83 0.93
CA GLY A 5 -81.63 6.14 0.52
C GLY A 5 -80.82 5.68 1.73
N ARG A 6 -80.37 4.43 1.70
CA ARG A 6 -79.45 3.86 2.66
C ARG A 6 -77.97 4.13 2.18
N LEU A 7 -77.24 4.87 2.99
CA LEU A 7 -75.81 5.02 2.87
C LEU A 7 -75.09 3.76 3.40
N LEU A 8 -74.38 3.04 2.53
CA LEU A 8 -73.48 1.99 2.93
C LEU A 8 -72.10 2.63 3.13
N SER A 9 -71.65 2.70 4.36
CA SER A 9 -70.26 3.08 4.70
C SER A 9 -69.32 1.88 4.54
N ALA A 10 -68.43 1.93 3.57
CA ALA A 10 -67.38 0.94 3.39
C ALA A 10 -66.14 1.35 4.24
N PHE A 11 -65.84 0.56 5.26
CA PHE A 11 -64.60 0.69 6.03
C PHE A 11 -63.46 0.04 5.26
N PHE A 12 -62.52 0.86 4.79
CA PHE A 12 -61.26 0.37 4.29
C PHE A 12 -60.32 0.14 5.48
N ALA A 13 -60.04 -1.11 5.77
CA ALA A 13 -58.99 -1.49 6.73
C ALA A 13 -57.63 -1.41 6.03
N SER A 14 -56.83 -0.38 6.33
CA SER A 14 -55.45 -0.26 5.88
C SER A 14 -54.59 -1.19 6.70
N ALA A 15 -54.07 -2.26 6.08
CA ALA A 15 -53.08 -3.14 6.68
C ALA A 15 -51.70 -2.46 6.56
N VAL A 16 -51.15 -2.02 7.70
CA VAL A 16 -49.77 -1.53 7.81
C VAL A 16 -48.85 -2.76 7.91
N VAL A 17 -48.12 -3.04 6.84
CA VAL A 17 -47.06 -4.06 6.82
C VAL A 17 -45.81 -3.45 7.43
N PRO A 18 -45.27 -3.95 8.57
CA PRO A 18 -44.03 -3.47 9.10
C PRO A 18 -42.88 -3.95 8.20
N PHE A 19 -42.20 -3.02 7.51
CA PHE A 19 -40.92 -3.29 6.87
C PHE A 19 -39.89 -3.58 7.95
N GLY A 20 -39.59 -4.85 8.19
CA GLY A 20 -38.46 -5.28 8.99
C GLY A 20 -37.18 -4.91 8.27
N LEU A 21 -36.40 -3.95 8.81
CA LEU A 21 -35.05 -3.68 8.41
C LEU A 21 -34.21 -4.91 8.78
N ILE A 22 -33.94 -5.77 7.80
CA ILE A 22 -32.93 -6.84 7.94
C ILE A 22 -31.59 -6.14 7.89
N ALA A 23 -30.98 -5.88 9.05
CA ALA A 23 -29.60 -5.47 9.14
C ALA A 23 -28.74 -6.61 8.61
N ALA A 24 -28.16 -6.44 7.42
CA ALA A 24 -27.16 -7.36 6.91
C ALA A 24 -25.99 -7.39 7.89
N PRO A 25 -25.47 -8.58 8.28
CA PRO A 25 -24.28 -8.66 9.12
C PRO A 25 -23.15 -7.92 8.39
N ALA A 26 -22.48 -7.00 9.08
CA ALA A 26 -21.26 -6.38 8.59
C ALA A 26 -20.26 -7.52 8.34
N ALA A 27 -19.95 -7.77 7.06
CA ALA A 27 -18.87 -8.67 6.71
C ALA A 27 -17.61 -8.12 7.36
N ASN A 28 -17.03 -8.84 8.33
CA ASN A 28 -15.72 -8.56 8.85
C ASN A 28 -14.75 -8.77 7.69
N ALA A 29 -14.43 -7.70 6.95
CA ALA A 29 -13.39 -7.73 5.96
C ALA A 29 -12.08 -8.04 6.70
N GLN A 30 -11.56 -9.25 6.52
CA GLN A 30 -10.19 -9.55 6.95
C GLN A 30 -9.26 -8.52 6.29
N PRO A 31 -8.29 -7.97 7.05
CA PRO A 31 -7.30 -7.11 6.45
C PRO A 31 -6.64 -7.84 5.26
N PRO A 32 -6.40 -7.15 4.14
CA PRO A 32 -5.80 -7.78 2.97
C PRO A 32 -4.48 -8.44 3.36
N ARG A 33 -4.30 -9.70 2.95
CA ARG A 33 -3.06 -10.43 3.20
C ARG A 33 -1.95 -9.80 2.37
N PHE A 34 -0.82 -9.50 3.01
CA PHE A 34 0.35 -8.98 2.31
C PHE A 34 0.85 -10.00 1.29
N PRO A 35 1.11 -9.58 0.04
CA PRO A 35 1.60 -10.47 -1.01
C PRO A 35 2.96 -11.08 -0.67
N ASP A 36 3.21 -12.30 -1.14
CA ASP A 36 4.51 -12.98 -0.98
C ASP A 36 5.53 -12.42 -1.97
N VAL A 37 6.25 -11.38 -1.56
CA VAL A 37 7.29 -10.74 -2.38
C VAL A 37 8.52 -11.63 -2.59
N ASP A 38 8.72 -12.64 -1.75
CA ASP A 38 9.90 -13.50 -1.85
C ASP A 38 9.84 -14.47 -3.02
N SER A 39 8.63 -14.80 -3.49
CA SER A 39 8.41 -15.74 -4.60
C SER A 39 8.79 -15.20 -5.98
N TYR A 40 9.00 -13.89 -6.13
CA TYR A 40 9.34 -13.27 -7.40
C TYR A 40 10.83 -13.41 -7.75
N PRO A 41 11.19 -13.58 -9.04
CA PRO A 41 12.58 -13.57 -9.48
C PRO A 41 13.21 -12.20 -9.22
N ALA A 42 14.44 -12.22 -8.72
CA ALA A 42 15.19 -10.99 -8.47
C ALA A 42 15.85 -10.47 -9.77
N VAL A 43 15.87 -9.15 -9.93
CA VAL A 43 16.62 -8.46 -10.99
C VAL A 43 18.10 -8.33 -10.62
N ASP A 44 18.94 -8.01 -11.61
CA ASP A 44 20.34 -7.64 -11.37
C ASP A 44 20.38 -6.27 -10.68
N LEU A 45 20.88 -6.23 -9.45
CA LEU A 45 20.98 -5.01 -8.65
C LEU A 45 21.95 -3.97 -9.25
N GLY A 46 22.90 -4.41 -10.09
CA GLY A 46 23.87 -3.54 -10.73
C GLY A 46 23.23 -2.50 -11.64
N GLU A 47 22.14 -2.86 -12.32
CA GLU A 47 21.42 -1.97 -13.24
C GLU A 47 20.69 -0.83 -12.53
N TYR A 48 20.33 -1.02 -11.26
CA TYR A 48 19.54 -0.08 -10.46
C TYR A 48 20.38 0.74 -9.49
N ARG A 49 21.67 0.41 -9.38
CA ARG A 49 22.54 0.96 -8.34
C ARG A 49 22.97 2.39 -8.64
N VAL A 50 22.83 3.25 -7.63
CA VAL A 50 23.34 4.62 -7.62
C VAL A 50 24.35 4.76 -6.49
N ILE A 51 25.51 5.35 -6.80
CA ILE A 51 26.56 5.66 -5.83
C ILE A 51 26.64 7.18 -5.71
N GLY A 52 26.25 7.71 -4.56
CA GLY A 52 26.37 9.13 -4.22
C GLY A 52 27.68 9.43 -3.49
N ALA A 53 27.87 10.71 -3.15
CA ALA A 53 29.03 11.17 -2.41
C ALA A 53 29.12 10.61 -0.98
N HIS A 54 27.98 10.19 -0.42
CA HIS A 54 27.88 9.61 0.92
C HIS A 54 27.00 8.36 0.90
N PRO A 55 27.12 7.44 1.87
CA PRO A 55 26.26 6.26 1.96
C PRO A 55 24.78 6.57 1.97
N SER A 56 24.35 7.67 2.60
CA SER A 56 22.95 8.12 2.64
C SER A 56 22.41 8.59 1.29
N MET A 57 23.30 8.85 0.32
CA MET A 57 22.95 9.18 -1.06
C MET A 57 23.21 8.02 -2.02
N SER A 58 23.51 6.85 -1.49
CA SER A 58 23.76 5.63 -2.25
C SER A 58 22.64 4.63 -2.01
N GLY A 59 22.31 3.84 -3.04
CA GLY A 59 21.20 2.89 -2.96
C GLY A 59 20.80 2.36 -4.33
N TRP A 60 19.54 2.08 -4.49
CA TRP A 60 18.95 1.57 -5.72
C TRP A 60 17.76 2.43 -6.11
N VAL A 61 17.69 2.78 -7.39
CA VAL A 61 16.61 3.62 -7.95
C VAL A 61 15.91 2.85 -9.04
N PHE A 62 14.60 2.88 -9.02
CA PHE A 62 13.79 2.23 -10.05
C PHE A 62 12.47 2.96 -10.29
N SER A 63 11.95 2.83 -11.49
CA SER A 63 10.58 3.21 -11.83
C SER A 63 9.70 1.96 -11.86
N THR A 64 8.38 2.17 -11.80
CA THR A 64 7.40 1.08 -11.90
C THR A 64 6.45 1.32 -13.07
N PRO A 65 5.82 0.27 -13.65
CA PRO A 65 4.79 0.44 -14.68
C PRO A 65 3.63 1.34 -14.22
N GLY A 66 3.33 1.34 -12.91
CA GLY A 66 2.32 2.22 -12.30
C GLY A 66 2.74 3.69 -12.17
N GLY A 67 3.93 4.07 -12.67
CA GLY A 67 4.41 5.47 -12.71
C GLY A 67 4.99 5.99 -11.40
N LEU A 68 5.38 5.09 -10.48
CA LEU A 68 6.13 5.48 -9.29
C LEU A 68 7.63 5.49 -9.59
N THR A 69 8.33 6.44 -8.97
CA THR A 69 9.79 6.45 -8.87
C THR A 69 10.19 6.15 -7.44
N CYS A 70 11.02 5.14 -7.25
CA CYS A 70 11.43 4.62 -5.95
C CYS A 70 12.94 4.79 -5.71
N TRP A 71 13.27 5.16 -4.50
CA TRP A 71 14.61 5.19 -3.95
C TRP A 71 14.68 4.22 -2.77
N ASP A 72 15.51 3.20 -2.86
CA ASP A 72 15.83 2.27 -1.78
C ASP A 72 17.26 2.55 -1.28
N SER A 73 17.36 3.01 -0.05
CA SER A 73 18.63 3.44 0.54
C SER A 73 19.55 2.25 0.85
N MET A 74 20.84 2.43 0.63
CA MET A 74 21.85 1.50 1.12
C MET A 74 21.86 1.39 2.66
N ILE A 75 21.37 2.42 3.35
CA ILE A 75 21.20 2.44 4.81
C ILE A 75 19.85 1.84 5.16
N ALA A 76 19.84 0.69 5.78
CA ALA A 76 18.66 -0.10 6.09
C ALA A 76 17.58 0.65 6.91
N GLU A 77 18.02 1.52 7.84
CA GLU A 77 17.12 2.31 8.68
C GLU A 77 16.40 3.43 7.93
N ILE A 78 16.92 3.84 6.76
CA ILE A 78 16.22 4.80 5.88
C ILE A 78 15.12 4.10 5.10
N GLY A 79 15.42 2.90 4.59
CA GLY A 79 14.47 2.07 3.87
C GLY A 79 14.20 2.58 2.45
N VAL A 80 12.98 2.33 1.97
CA VAL A 80 12.53 2.69 0.62
C VAL A 80 11.45 3.77 0.66
N SER A 81 11.54 4.70 -0.28
CA SER A 81 10.54 5.75 -0.53
C SER A 81 10.19 5.78 -2.01
N CYS A 82 8.92 5.79 -2.33
CA CYS A 82 8.39 5.86 -3.69
C CYS A 82 7.52 7.09 -3.84
N SER A 83 7.74 7.86 -4.90
CA SER A 83 7.00 9.09 -5.21
C SER A 83 6.21 8.94 -6.51
N GLY A 84 5.03 9.53 -6.57
CA GLY A 84 4.13 9.51 -7.72
C GLY A 84 2.67 9.50 -7.30
N SER A 85 1.79 9.04 -8.19
CA SER A 85 0.37 8.92 -7.89
C SER A 85 0.11 7.72 -6.97
N ILE A 86 -0.53 7.96 -5.82
CA ILE A 86 -0.87 6.93 -4.84
C ILE A 86 -2.40 6.69 -4.87
N PRO A 87 -2.88 5.67 -5.57
CA PRO A 87 -4.32 5.39 -5.68
C PRO A 87 -4.96 5.18 -4.31
N GLY A 88 -6.12 5.80 -4.10
CA GLY A 88 -6.87 5.70 -2.84
C GLY A 88 -6.38 6.61 -1.72
N ALA A 89 -5.25 7.30 -1.89
CA ALA A 89 -4.78 8.31 -0.95
C ALA A 89 -5.48 9.67 -1.18
N GLN A 90 -5.33 10.61 -0.24
CA GLN A 90 -5.78 11.99 -0.44
C GLN A 90 -5.02 12.63 -1.62
N PRO A 91 -5.63 13.57 -2.36
CA PRO A 91 -5.08 14.09 -3.62
C PRO A 91 -3.69 14.72 -3.53
N ASP A 92 -3.29 15.20 -2.36
CA ASP A 92 -1.99 15.83 -2.10
C ASP A 92 -0.93 14.84 -1.57
N MET A 93 -1.31 13.59 -1.30
CA MET A 93 -0.40 12.54 -0.86
C MET A 93 0.26 11.90 -2.07
N ASN A 94 1.56 12.06 -2.19
CA ASN A 94 2.34 11.67 -3.37
C ASN A 94 3.56 10.80 -3.06
N THR A 95 3.74 10.39 -1.82
CA THR A 95 4.90 9.59 -1.41
C THR A 95 4.47 8.50 -0.44
N VAL A 96 4.98 7.30 -0.68
CA VAL A 96 4.85 6.17 0.24
C VAL A 96 6.24 5.68 0.63
N SER A 97 6.43 5.35 1.91
CA SER A 97 7.73 4.90 2.41
C SER A 97 7.60 3.86 3.51
N VAL A 98 8.64 3.05 3.67
CA VAL A 98 8.78 2.06 4.74
C VAL A 98 10.26 1.85 5.07
N SER A 99 10.58 1.55 6.33
CA SER A 99 11.93 1.18 6.76
C SER A 99 11.87 0.03 7.77
N LEU A 100 13.02 -0.50 8.16
CA LEU A 100 13.12 -1.58 9.14
C LEU A 100 12.56 -1.22 10.52
N THR A 101 12.57 0.06 10.86
CA THR A 101 12.12 0.58 12.17
C THR A 101 10.88 1.48 12.08
N GLY A 102 10.42 1.75 10.86
CA GLY A 102 9.28 2.63 10.60
C GLY A 102 8.19 1.94 9.81
N ARG A 103 6.96 1.97 10.34
CA ARG A 103 5.78 1.48 9.62
C ARG A 103 5.63 2.17 8.28
N GLY A 104 4.98 1.50 7.35
CA GLY A 104 4.60 2.11 6.09
C GLY A 104 3.80 3.39 6.30
N GLN A 105 4.14 4.44 5.54
CA GLN A 105 3.49 5.76 5.63
C GLN A 105 3.19 6.28 4.23
N ILE A 106 1.99 6.84 4.06
CA ILE A 106 1.64 7.64 2.88
C ILE A 106 1.63 9.09 3.34
N ARG A 107 2.37 9.94 2.65
CA ARG A 107 2.57 11.33 3.04
C ARG A 107 2.65 12.25 1.84
N ARG A 108 2.48 13.53 2.08
CA ARG A 108 2.83 14.59 1.14
C ARG A 108 4.33 14.85 1.21
N ASP A 109 4.94 14.98 0.05
CA ASP A 109 6.31 15.46 -0.10
C ASP A 109 6.29 16.65 -1.07
N ASP A 110 6.75 17.80 -0.60
CA ASP A 110 6.80 19.03 -1.41
C ASP A 110 8.08 19.12 -2.23
N THR A 111 9.02 18.19 -2.04
CA THR A 111 10.23 18.10 -2.85
C THR A 111 9.89 17.37 -4.14
N PRO A 112 9.89 18.05 -5.31
CA PRO A 112 9.65 17.35 -6.56
C PRO A 112 10.74 16.30 -6.75
N SER A 113 10.31 15.07 -6.97
CA SER A 113 11.22 14.02 -7.45
C SER A 113 11.74 14.50 -8.80
N GLU A 114 13.04 14.69 -8.94
CA GLU A 114 13.62 14.93 -10.24
C GLU A 114 13.24 13.74 -11.13
N VAL A 115 12.49 14.01 -12.20
CA VAL A 115 12.08 13.02 -13.18
C VAL A 115 13.32 12.68 -14.01
N ASN A 116 14.22 11.91 -13.41
CA ASN A 116 15.29 11.26 -14.14
C ASN A 116 14.75 9.95 -14.70
N GLU A 117 15.16 9.55 -15.87
CA GLU A 117 14.86 8.23 -16.41
C GLU A 117 15.55 7.18 -15.55
N HIS A 118 14.78 6.50 -14.71
CA HIS A 118 15.26 5.42 -13.89
C HIS A 118 14.94 4.07 -14.53
N PRO A 119 15.77 3.04 -14.33
CA PRO A 119 15.48 1.70 -14.83
C PRO A 119 14.10 1.22 -14.37
N LEU A 120 13.35 0.63 -15.28
CA LEU A 120 12.05 0.06 -14.99
C LEU A 120 12.20 -1.28 -14.25
N LEU A 121 11.58 -1.41 -13.08
CA LEU A 121 11.40 -2.71 -12.43
C LEU A 121 10.23 -3.43 -13.13
N PRO A 122 10.48 -4.51 -13.87
CA PRO A 122 9.43 -5.15 -14.66
C PRO A 122 8.36 -5.82 -13.79
N ALA A 123 7.12 -5.87 -14.30
CA ALA A 123 6.08 -6.69 -13.70
C ALA A 123 6.52 -8.16 -13.60
N GLY A 124 6.17 -8.81 -12.49
CA GLY A 124 6.57 -10.18 -12.20
C GLY A 124 8.01 -10.32 -11.69
N SER A 125 8.67 -9.22 -11.29
CA SER A 125 10.03 -9.25 -10.75
C SER A 125 10.14 -8.49 -9.42
N LYS A 126 11.27 -8.70 -8.73
CA LYS A 126 11.59 -7.99 -7.49
C LYS A 126 13.00 -7.41 -7.51
N ILE A 127 13.19 -6.34 -6.75
CA ILE A 127 14.49 -5.83 -6.31
C ILE A 127 14.65 -6.16 -4.83
N ALA A 128 15.78 -6.76 -4.47
CA ALA A 128 16.00 -7.27 -3.12
C ALA A 128 17.48 -7.12 -2.73
N PRO A 129 17.94 -5.90 -2.42
CA PRO A 129 19.25 -5.70 -1.84
C PRO A 129 19.31 -6.26 -0.40
N ASP A 130 20.51 -6.61 0.06
CA ASP A 130 20.71 -7.17 1.40
C ASP A 130 20.70 -6.08 2.50
N ASN A 131 19.77 -5.14 2.38
CA ASN A 131 19.49 -4.08 3.35
C ASN A 131 18.19 -4.31 4.14
N GLY A 132 17.49 -5.43 3.88
CA GLY A 132 16.24 -5.79 4.52
C GLY A 132 14.99 -5.27 3.83
N VAL A 133 15.14 -4.53 2.72
CA VAL A 133 14.00 -4.09 1.89
C VAL A 133 13.85 -5.04 0.70
N VAL A 134 12.64 -5.41 0.38
CA VAL A 134 12.26 -6.15 -0.83
C VAL A 134 11.07 -5.45 -1.46
N CYS A 135 11.21 -5.03 -2.70
CA CYS A 135 10.10 -4.49 -3.49
C CYS A 135 9.83 -5.39 -4.69
N ALA A 136 8.57 -5.70 -4.97
CA ALA A 136 8.13 -6.45 -6.14
C ALA A 136 7.05 -5.70 -6.90
N VAL A 137 7.08 -5.79 -8.22
CA VAL A 137 5.98 -5.37 -9.08
C VAL A 137 5.19 -6.60 -9.47
N LEU A 138 3.91 -6.65 -9.08
CA LEU A 138 3.02 -7.76 -9.37
C LEU A 138 2.56 -7.75 -10.82
N ALA A 139 1.89 -8.82 -11.26
CA ALA A 139 1.41 -8.95 -12.63
C ALA A 139 0.33 -7.93 -13.04
N ASP A 140 -0.33 -7.32 -12.05
CA ASP A 140 -1.34 -6.25 -12.20
C ASP A 140 -0.75 -4.84 -12.01
N ASP A 141 0.58 -4.72 -12.12
CA ASP A 141 1.37 -3.50 -11.92
C ASP A 141 1.33 -2.92 -10.50
N ALA A 142 0.78 -3.65 -9.53
CA ALA A 142 0.85 -3.26 -8.14
C ALA A 142 2.31 -3.29 -7.64
N LEU A 143 2.73 -2.23 -6.96
CA LEU A 143 4.00 -2.19 -6.25
C LEU A 143 3.79 -2.64 -4.80
N VAL A 144 4.59 -3.59 -4.37
CA VAL A 144 4.59 -4.11 -3.00
C VAL A 144 5.99 -4.02 -2.45
N CYS A 145 6.19 -3.31 -1.34
CA CYS A 145 7.48 -3.24 -0.65
C CYS A 145 7.34 -3.70 0.80
N ARG A 146 8.28 -4.54 1.22
CA ARG A 146 8.41 -5.02 2.60
C ARG A 146 9.79 -4.65 3.13
N ALA A 147 9.83 -4.17 4.37
CA ALA A 147 11.04 -3.95 5.13
C ALA A 147 11.03 -4.88 6.35
N LYS A 148 12.05 -5.71 6.49
CA LYS A 148 12.26 -6.66 7.57
C LYS A 148 13.74 -6.82 7.80
N LYS A 149 14.16 -7.05 9.06
CA LYS A 149 15.56 -7.34 9.40
C LYS A 149 16.10 -8.45 8.49
N PRO A 150 17.21 -8.22 7.78
CA PRO A 150 17.80 -9.21 6.87
C PRO A 150 18.12 -10.52 7.60
N ASP A 151 17.93 -11.64 6.95
CA ASP A 151 18.30 -12.95 7.51
C ASP A 151 19.84 -13.12 7.63
N SER A 152 20.62 -12.33 6.88
CA SER A 152 22.07 -12.23 6.97
C SER A 152 22.58 -11.57 8.26
N TRP A 153 21.72 -10.81 8.95
CA TRP A 153 22.07 -10.19 10.21
C TRP A 153 21.99 -11.17 11.37
N SER A 154 22.85 -10.97 12.37
CA SER A 154 22.71 -11.73 13.62
C SER A 154 21.34 -11.50 14.26
N LYS A 155 20.76 -12.59 14.81
CA LYS A 155 19.53 -12.48 15.62
C LYS A 155 19.70 -11.58 16.83
N GLU A 156 20.95 -11.46 17.30
CA GLU A 156 21.36 -10.66 18.46
C GLU A 156 21.67 -9.20 18.07
N THR A 157 21.57 -8.81 16.79
CA THR A 157 21.74 -7.41 16.39
C THR A 157 20.77 -6.56 17.18
N PRO A 158 21.24 -5.65 18.04
CA PRO A 158 20.36 -4.88 18.93
C PRO A 158 19.50 -3.91 18.12
N ASP A 159 18.36 -3.61 18.66
CA ASP A 159 17.55 -2.53 18.13
C ASP A 159 18.26 -1.18 18.25
N PRO A 160 18.05 -0.24 17.33
CA PRO A 160 18.54 1.12 17.48
C PRO A 160 17.91 1.79 18.73
N PRO A 161 18.60 2.78 19.33
CA PRO A 161 18.01 3.56 20.41
C PRO A 161 16.62 4.10 20.03
N ASP A 162 15.67 3.95 20.93
CA ASP A 162 14.29 4.46 20.81
C ASP A 162 13.46 3.91 19.63
N ARG A 163 13.93 2.85 18.95
CA ARG A 163 13.23 2.21 17.82
C ARG A 163 13.40 0.70 17.89
N HIS A 164 12.47 -0.02 17.27
CA HIS A 164 12.50 -1.47 17.19
C HIS A 164 12.45 -1.93 15.73
N TYR A 165 13.26 -2.92 15.40
CA TYR A 165 13.13 -3.62 14.13
C TYR A 165 11.81 -4.39 14.10
N GLY A 166 11.12 -4.29 12.98
CA GLY A 166 9.85 -4.97 12.75
C GLY A 166 9.73 -5.46 11.32
N GLU A 167 8.59 -6.02 11.02
CA GLU A 167 8.19 -6.27 9.64
C GLU A 167 7.10 -5.25 9.29
N HIS A 168 7.38 -4.44 8.30
CA HIS A 168 6.56 -3.33 7.84
C HIS A 168 6.46 -3.34 6.34
N GLY A 169 5.43 -2.70 5.78
CA GLY A 169 5.32 -2.66 4.33
C GLY A 169 4.25 -1.71 3.83
N PHE A 170 4.17 -1.66 2.51
CA PHE A 170 3.10 -1.00 1.80
C PHE A 170 2.74 -1.73 0.51
N VAL A 171 1.52 -1.48 0.05
CA VAL A 171 1.01 -1.90 -1.25
C VAL A 171 0.43 -0.69 -1.94
N VAL A 172 0.86 -0.43 -3.18
CA VAL A 172 0.29 0.56 -4.09
C VAL A 172 -0.30 -0.17 -5.28
N GLN A 173 -1.61 -0.12 -5.44
CA GLN A 173 -2.33 -0.84 -6.49
C GLN A 173 -3.50 -0.01 -7.00
N PRO A 174 -3.99 -0.25 -8.24
CA PRO A 174 -5.07 0.55 -8.82
C PRO A 174 -6.35 0.62 -7.99
N SER A 175 -6.66 -0.43 -7.23
CA SER A 175 -7.85 -0.51 -6.37
C SER A 175 -7.71 0.23 -5.04
N GLY A 176 -6.55 0.78 -4.72
CA GLY A 176 -6.25 1.51 -3.50
C GLY A 176 -4.95 1.06 -2.85
N SER A 177 -4.36 1.96 -2.05
CA SER A 177 -3.05 1.75 -1.41
C SER A 177 -3.20 1.61 0.10
N TRP A 178 -2.34 0.83 0.72
CA TRP A 178 -2.35 0.62 2.17
C TRP A 178 -0.96 0.32 2.71
N THR A 179 -0.80 0.48 4.03
CA THR A 179 0.46 0.30 4.77
C THR A 179 0.22 -0.53 6.03
N TYR A 180 1.28 -1.14 6.58
CA TYR A 180 1.23 -1.86 7.86
C TYR A 180 2.55 -1.74 8.65
#